data_f138c2da0d2b1baaee05b45d3d157abe
#
_entry.id   f138c2da0d2b1baaee05b45d3d157abe
#
_cell.length_a   1.000
_cell.length_b   1.000
_cell.length_c   1.000
_cell.angle_alpha   90.00
_cell.angle_beta   90.00
_cell.angle_gamma   90.00
#
_symmetry.space_group_name_H-M   'P 1'
#
loop_
_entity.id
_entity.type
_entity.pdbx_description
1 polymer ?
#
loop_
_entity_poly.entity_id
_entity_poly.type
_entity_poly.pdbx_seq_one_letter_code
_entity_poly.pdbx_strand_id
1 'polypeptide(L)'
;TATGRLSSSNPNLQNIPIRDENGKEIRKAFIPDEGCLFFSADYSQIELRIMAHLSEDKNMIDAFLSNHDIHAATAAKIYKIDLQDVGSDMRRKAKTANFGIIYGISVFGLAERMNVERKEAKELIDGYFETYPGVKAYMDKSIRVAQEKGYVETIFHRKRFLPDINSRNAIVRGYAERNAINAPIQGSAADIIKVAMARIYQRFQTEGIQAKICLLYTS
;
A
#
# COMPACT_ATOMS: atom_id res chain seq x y z
N THR A 1 -8.29 11.23 -7.45
CA THR A 1 -7.30 10.44 -8.20
C THR A 1 -7.95 9.23 -8.88
N ALA A 2 -7.25 8.62 -9.83
CA ALA A 2 -7.76 7.45 -10.58
C ALA A 2 -8.04 6.21 -9.69
N THR A 3 -7.38 6.09 -8.54
CA THR A 3 -7.63 5.03 -7.55
C THR A 3 -8.70 5.38 -6.53
N GLY A 4 -9.21 6.61 -6.55
CA GLY A 4 -10.15 7.12 -5.55
C GLY A 4 -9.49 7.71 -4.30
N ARG A 5 -8.16 7.73 -4.20
CA ARG A 5 -7.48 8.46 -3.12
C ARG A 5 -7.81 9.95 -3.20
N LEU A 6 -7.91 10.58 -2.06
CA LEU A 6 -7.98 12.03 -1.97
C LEU A 6 -6.70 12.65 -2.50
N SER A 7 -6.78 13.87 -2.95
CA SER A 7 -5.62 14.68 -3.35
C SER A 7 -5.78 16.09 -2.83
N SER A 8 -4.67 16.73 -2.54
CA SER A 8 -4.61 18.13 -2.13
C SER A 8 -3.83 18.92 -3.17
N SER A 9 -4.33 20.13 -3.50
CA SER A 9 -3.69 21.01 -4.47
C SER A 9 -3.82 22.46 -4.00
N ASN A 10 -2.79 23.24 -4.27
CA ASN A 10 -2.68 24.66 -3.99
C ASN A 10 -2.96 25.07 -2.53
N PRO A 11 -2.17 24.61 -1.56
CA PRO A 11 -0.97 23.79 -1.64
C PRO A 11 -1.23 22.29 -1.59
N ASN A 12 -0.25 21.47 -2.03
CA ASN A 12 -0.28 20.03 -1.85
C ASN A 12 0.20 19.66 -0.45
N LEU A 13 -0.73 19.64 0.50
CA LEU A 13 -0.44 19.32 1.92
C LEU A 13 -0.14 17.84 2.18
N GLN A 14 -0.41 16.96 1.20
CA GLN A 14 -0.11 15.53 1.33
C GLN A 14 1.37 15.19 1.09
N ASN A 15 2.14 16.10 0.50
CA ASN A 15 3.55 15.89 0.17
C ASN A 15 4.50 16.68 1.09
N ILE A 16 4.07 17.05 2.29
CA ILE A 16 4.97 17.67 3.27
C ILE A 16 6.03 16.63 3.67
N PRO A 17 7.33 16.91 3.47
CA PRO A 17 8.38 15.97 3.79
C PRO A 17 8.37 15.57 5.28
N ILE A 18 8.73 14.31 5.57
CA ILE A 18 8.79 13.79 6.93
C ILE A 18 10.22 13.45 7.33
N ARG A 19 11.05 13.10 6.35
CA ARG A 19 12.34 12.45 6.61
C ARG A 19 13.48 13.43 6.87
N ASP A 20 13.35 14.65 6.39
CA ASP A 20 14.34 15.71 6.60
C ASP A 20 13.92 16.69 7.71
N GLU A 21 14.88 17.38 8.28
CA GLU A 21 14.66 18.35 9.36
C GLU A 21 13.78 19.52 8.92
N ASN A 22 13.94 19.99 7.68
CA ASN A 22 13.12 21.09 7.15
C ASN A 22 11.64 20.67 7.07
N GLY A 23 11.35 19.44 6.65
CA GLY A 23 9.99 18.91 6.65
C GLY A 23 9.37 18.82 8.04
N LYS A 24 10.17 18.45 9.05
CA LYS A 24 9.73 18.47 10.46
C LYS A 24 9.41 19.88 10.93
N GLU A 25 10.21 20.88 10.57
CA GLU A 25 9.96 22.28 10.93
C GLU A 25 8.67 22.80 10.27
N ILE A 26 8.43 22.50 8.99
CA ILE A 26 7.18 22.89 8.31
C ILE A 26 5.96 22.34 9.05
N ARG A 27 6.05 21.14 9.62
CA ARG A 27 4.93 20.53 10.37
C ARG A 27 4.58 21.27 11.64
N LYS A 28 5.52 21.96 12.28
CA LYS A 28 5.28 22.78 13.46
C LYS A 28 4.41 24.01 13.18
N ALA A 29 4.27 24.40 11.90
CA ALA A 29 3.38 25.48 11.50
C ALA A 29 1.89 25.09 11.56
N PHE A 30 1.58 23.79 11.63
CA PHE A 30 0.22 23.29 11.80
C PHE A 30 -0.09 23.21 13.28
N ILE A 31 -0.79 24.21 13.78
CA ILE A 31 -1.20 24.31 15.19
C ILE A 31 -2.73 24.17 15.29
N PRO A 32 -3.28 23.60 16.35
CA PRO A 32 -4.70 23.59 16.60
C PRO A 32 -5.20 24.99 17.01
N ASP A 33 -6.50 25.19 16.91
CA ASP A 33 -7.15 26.37 17.50
C ASP A 33 -6.95 26.38 19.02
N GLU A 34 -7.06 27.54 19.66
CA GLU A 34 -6.95 27.69 21.11
C GLU A 34 -7.94 26.77 21.84
N GLY A 35 -7.46 26.05 22.84
CA GLY A 35 -8.28 25.06 23.56
C GLY A 35 -8.53 23.75 22.82
N CYS A 36 -7.94 23.56 21.63
CA CYS A 36 -8.08 22.35 20.83
C CYS A 36 -6.79 21.55 20.82
N LEU A 37 -6.89 20.29 20.42
CA LEU A 37 -5.76 19.39 20.21
C LEU A 37 -5.80 18.77 18.83
N PHE A 38 -4.62 18.59 18.22
CA PHE A 38 -4.50 17.73 17.06
C PHE A 38 -4.43 16.27 17.50
N PHE A 39 -5.27 15.46 16.88
CA PHE A 39 -5.23 14.01 16.98
C PHE A 39 -4.97 13.40 15.60
N SER A 40 -4.02 12.51 15.51
CA SER A 40 -3.73 11.77 14.27
C SER A 40 -3.92 10.29 14.49
N ALA A 41 -4.67 9.64 13.59
CA ALA A 41 -4.81 8.20 13.53
C ALA A 41 -4.52 7.74 12.10
N ASP A 42 -3.70 6.71 11.95
CA ASP A 42 -3.35 6.11 10.67
C ASP A 42 -3.54 4.59 10.72
N TYR A 43 -3.96 4.02 9.59
CA TYR A 43 -4.06 2.57 9.45
C TYR A 43 -2.67 1.95 9.30
N SER A 44 -2.32 1.04 10.20
CA SER A 44 -1.08 0.29 10.08
C SER A 44 -1.13 -0.63 8.85
N GLN A 45 -0.36 -0.31 7.82
CA GLN A 45 -0.07 -1.15 6.65
C GLN A 45 -1.34 -1.63 5.92
N ILE A 46 -2.33 -0.75 5.73
CA ILE A 46 -3.64 -1.10 5.19
C ILE A 46 -3.55 -1.80 3.83
N GLU A 47 -2.66 -1.39 2.94
CA GLU A 47 -2.53 -1.99 1.61
C GLU A 47 -2.02 -3.44 1.67
N LEU A 48 -1.09 -3.75 2.58
CA LEU A 48 -0.62 -5.12 2.81
C LEU A 48 -1.72 -6.00 3.42
N ARG A 49 -2.54 -5.44 4.32
CA ARG A 49 -3.69 -6.15 4.90
C ARG A 49 -4.77 -6.44 3.85
N ILE A 50 -5.01 -5.49 2.94
CA ILE A 50 -5.92 -5.68 1.81
C ILE A 50 -5.35 -6.73 0.84
N MET A 51 -4.04 -6.71 0.58
CA MET A 51 -3.39 -7.74 -0.22
C MET A 51 -3.56 -9.12 0.42
N ALA A 52 -3.33 -9.26 1.72
CA ALA A 52 -3.54 -10.52 2.45
C ALA A 52 -4.98 -11.02 2.29
N HIS A 53 -5.96 -10.12 2.41
CA HIS A 53 -7.37 -10.45 2.23
C HIS A 53 -7.71 -10.87 0.79
N LEU A 54 -7.28 -10.10 -0.21
CA LEU A 54 -7.62 -10.36 -1.61
C LEU A 54 -6.88 -11.58 -2.20
N SER A 55 -5.68 -11.87 -1.70
CA SER A 55 -4.88 -13.01 -2.12
C SER A 55 -5.23 -14.30 -1.36
N GLU A 56 -5.92 -14.17 -0.22
CA GLU A 56 -6.20 -15.28 0.71
C GLU A 56 -4.93 -16.06 1.11
N ASP A 57 -3.77 -15.37 1.05
CA ASP A 57 -2.50 -16.00 1.37
C ASP A 57 -2.38 -16.28 2.86
N LYS A 58 -2.36 -17.58 3.22
CA LYS A 58 -2.35 -18.03 4.61
C LYS A 58 -1.15 -17.49 5.38
N ASN A 59 0.04 -17.54 4.79
CA ASN A 59 1.26 -17.07 5.44
C ASN A 59 1.22 -15.56 5.74
N MET A 60 0.65 -14.79 4.83
CA MET A 60 0.49 -13.35 5.02
C MET A 60 -0.59 -13.03 6.05
N ILE A 61 -1.71 -13.74 6.03
CA ILE A 61 -2.79 -13.62 7.01
C ILE A 61 -2.27 -13.97 8.42
N ASP A 62 -1.59 -15.11 8.57
CA ASP A 62 -1.05 -15.57 9.85
C ASP A 62 -0.04 -14.57 10.44
N ALA A 63 0.81 -13.97 9.60
CA ALA A 63 1.75 -12.94 10.04
C ALA A 63 1.03 -11.71 10.63
N PHE A 64 -0.11 -11.31 10.06
CA PHE A 64 -0.91 -10.22 10.60
C PHE A 64 -1.70 -10.61 11.85
N LEU A 65 -2.24 -11.82 11.92
CA LEU A 65 -2.98 -12.31 13.09
C LEU A 65 -2.07 -12.52 14.31
N SER A 66 -0.83 -12.93 14.08
CA SER A 66 0.18 -13.07 15.14
C SER A 66 0.75 -11.73 15.63
N ASN A 67 0.26 -10.62 15.11
CA ASN A 67 0.72 -9.26 15.44
C ASN A 67 2.23 -9.04 15.27
N HIS A 68 2.86 -9.82 14.40
CA HIS A 68 4.26 -9.66 14.06
C HIS A 68 4.46 -8.50 13.08
N ASP A 69 5.64 -7.91 13.10
CA ASP A 69 6.05 -6.99 12.04
C ASP A 69 6.13 -7.74 10.72
N ILE A 70 5.22 -7.44 9.79
CA ILE A 70 5.12 -8.14 8.50
C ILE A 70 6.42 -8.06 7.69
N HIS A 71 7.19 -6.97 7.83
CA HIS A 71 8.45 -6.82 7.10
C HIS A 71 9.54 -7.70 7.71
N ALA A 72 9.58 -7.83 9.03
CA ALA A 72 10.47 -8.75 9.72
C ALA A 72 10.06 -10.22 9.43
N ALA A 73 8.76 -10.53 9.48
CA ALA A 73 8.26 -11.86 9.15
C ALA A 73 8.57 -12.25 7.69
N THR A 74 8.44 -11.32 6.75
CA THR A 74 8.83 -11.53 5.35
C THR A 74 10.34 -11.78 5.23
N ALA A 75 11.17 -10.96 5.90
CA ALA A 75 12.61 -11.14 5.89
C ALA A 75 13.02 -12.51 6.46
N ALA A 76 12.50 -12.90 7.63
CA ALA A 76 12.78 -14.19 8.25
C ALA A 76 12.53 -15.35 7.29
N LYS A 77 11.39 -15.33 6.58
CA LYS A 77 11.02 -16.36 5.63
C LYS A 77 11.89 -16.36 4.36
N ILE A 78 12.17 -15.20 3.77
CA ILE A 78 13.00 -15.08 2.55
C ILE A 78 14.44 -15.51 2.83
N TYR A 79 15.00 -15.06 3.94
CA TYR A 79 16.38 -15.39 4.33
C TYR A 79 16.51 -16.73 5.07
N LYS A 80 15.37 -17.39 5.38
CA LYS A 80 15.30 -18.70 6.08
C LYS A 80 16.04 -18.67 7.43
N ILE A 81 15.76 -17.64 8.22
CA ILE A 81 16.30 -17.41 9.57
C ILE A 81 15.15 -17.20 10.57
N ASP A 82 15.44 -17.30 11.84
CA ASP A 82 14.46 -17.00 12.89
C ASP A 82 14.13 -15.51 12.93
N LEU A 83 12.90 -15.19 13.35
CA LEU A 83 12.39 -13.82 13.39
C LEU A 83 13.27 -12.88 14.25
N GLN A 84 13.83 -13.41 15.34
CA GLN A 84 14.72 -12.69 16.26
C GLN A 84 16.08 -12.34 15.64
N ASP A 85 16.50 -13.07 14.61
CA ASP A 85 17.78 -12.87 13.92
C ASP A 85 17.68 -11.89 12.74
N VAL A 86 16.50 -11.34 12.49
CA VAL A 86 16.26 -10.37 11.41
C VAL A 86 16.89 -9.03 11.76
N GLY A 87 18.00 -8.71 11.09
CA GLY A 87 18.66 -7.41 11.19
C GLY A 87 17.87 -6.28 10.51
N SER A 88 18.20 -5.04 10.88
CA SER A 88 17.53 -3.84 10.36
C SER A 88 17.65 -3.70 8.83
N ASP A 89 18.75 -4.11 8.23
CA ASP A 89 18.95 -4.08 6.77
C ASP A 89 18.05 -5.09 6.05
N MET A 90 17.98 -6.32 6.56
CA MET A 90 17.09 -7.35 6.01
C MET A 90 15.62 -6.92 6.09
N ARG A 91 15.20 -6.35 7.23
CA ARG A 91 13.87 -5.79 7.40
C ARG A 91 13.60 -4.64 6.43
N ARG A 92 14.57 -3.76 6.21
CA ARG A 92 14.47 -2.65 5.25
C ARG A 92 14.33 -3.15 3.82
N LYS A 93 15.13 -4.15 3.43
CA LYS A 93 15.06 -4.83 2.11
C LYS A 93 13.68 -5.48 1.92
N ALA A 94 13.22 -6.26 2.90
CA ALA A 94 11.90 -6.88 2.86
C ALA A 94 10.77 -5.85 2.80
N LYS A 95 10.87 -4.72 3.51
CA LYS A 95 9.91 -3.61 3.40
C LYS A 95 9.86 -3.06 1.97
N THR A 96 11.02 -2.84 1.34
CA THR A 96 11.08 -2.34 -0.03
C THR A 96 10.51 -3.35 -1.02
N ALA A 97 10.79 -4.64 -0.83
CA ALA A 97 10.21 -5.73 -1.63
C ALA A 97 8.70 -5.82 -1.45
N ASN A 98 8.20 -5.85 -0.22
CA ASN A 98 6.77 -5.91 0.09
C ASN A 98 5.96 -4.84 -0.64
N PHE A 99 6.38 -3.58 -0.55
CA PHE A 99 5.69 -2.49 -1.25
C PHE A 99 5.97 -2.51 -2.76
N GLY A 100 7.21 -2.77 -3.16
CA GLY A 100 7.58 -2.82 -4.58
C GLY A 100 6.77 -3.86 -5.34
N ILE A 101 6.65 -5.07 -4.81
CA ILE A 101 5.96 -6.19 -5.46
C ILE A 101 4.46 -5.90 -5.57
N ILE A 102 3.82 -5.37 -4.52
CA ILE A 102 2.42 -4.96 -4.57
C ILE A 102 2.18 -3.95 -5.70
N TYR A 103 3.15 -3.08 -5.96
CA TYR A 103 3.08 -2.09 -7.03
C TYR A 103 3.58 -2.62 -8.38
N GLY A 104 3.85 -3.93 -8.50
CA GLY A 104 4.27 -4.56 -9.73
C GLY A 104 5.67 -4.16 -10.19
N ILE A 105 6.59 -3.95 -9.23
CA ILE A 105 7.97 -3.61 -9.54
C ILE A 105 8.65 -4.75 -10.30
N SER A 106 9.44 -4.40 -11.33
CA SER A 106 10.28 -5.36 -12.01
C SER A 106 11.57 -5.66 -11.24
N VAL A 107 12.25 -6.76 -11.58
CA VAL A 107 13.60 -7.08 -11.03
C VAL A 107 14.54 -5.90 -11.21
N PHE A 108 14.54 -5.27 -12.40
CA PHE A 108 15.34 -4.10 -12.68
C PHE A 108 15.02 -2.92 -11.75
N GLY A 109 13.75 -2.57 -11.64
CA GLY A 109 13.31 -1.47 -10.77
C GLY A 109 13.56 -1.72 -9.28
N LEU A 110 13.48 -2.99 -8.83
CA LEU A 110 13.81 -3.34 -7.45
C LEU A 110 15.34 -3.24 -7.21
N ALA A 111 16.16 -3.72 -8.14
CA ALA A 111 17.61 -3.62 -8.07
C ALA A 111 18.08 -2.16 -7.97
N GLU A 112 17.56 -1.27 -8.82
CA GLU A 112 17.88 0.17 -8.77
C GLU A 112 17.43 0.79 -7.45
N ARG A 113 16.19 0.51 -7.01
CA ARG A 113 15.63 1.11 -5.79
C ARG A 113 16.37 0.71 -4.53
N MET A 114 16.91 -0.50 -4.50
CA MET A 114 17.66 -1.05 -3.36
C MET A 114 19.16 -0.85 -3.46
N ASN A 115 19.64 -0.43 -4.64
CA ASN A 115 21.06 -0.36 -4.97
C ASN A 115 21.77 -1.70 -4.75
N VAL A 116 21.19 -2.77 -5.33
CA VAL A 116 21.72 -4.14 -5.29
C VAL A 116 21.84 -4.70 -6.69
N GLU A 117 22.56 -5.83 -6.83
CA GLU A 117 22.66 -6.54 -8.10
C GLU A 117 21.29 -7.11 -8.53
N ARG A 118 21.09 -7.24 -9.85
CA ARG A 118 19.86 -7.82 -10.41
C ARG A 118 19.61 -9.24 -9.93
N LYS A 119 20.68 -10.00 -9.67
CA LYS A 119 20.59 -11.36 -9.13
C LYS A 119 19.96 -11.36 -7.75
N GLU A 120 20.45 -10.50 -6.85
CA GLU A 120 19.89 -10.36 -5.50
C GLU A 120 18.43 -9.89 -5.53
N ALA A 121 18.10 -8.91 -6.37
CA ALA A 121 16.73 -8.45 -6.53
C ALA A 121 15.79 -9.54 -7.04
N LYS A 122 16.29 -10.41 -7.95
CA LYS A 122 15.53 -11.57 -8.45
C LYS A 122 15.31 -12.59 -7.33
N GLU A 123 16.34 -12.94 -6.59
CA GLU A 123 16.25 -13.87 -5.46
C GLU A 123 15.25 -13.38 -4.40
N LEU A 124 15.20 -12.08 -4.13
CA LEU A 124 14.23 -11.47 -3.23
C LEU A 124 12.79 -11.59 -3.75
N ILE A 125 12.56 -11.36 -5.04
CA ILE A 125 11.22 -11.50 -5.65
C ILE A 125 10.79 -12.96 -5.68
N ASP A 126 11.68 -13.85 -6.07
CA ASP A 126 11.38 -15.29 -6.13
C ASP A 126 11.08 -15.83 -4.72
N GLY A 127 11.91 -15.51 -3.72
CA GLY A 127 11.69 -15.87 -2.32
C GLY A 127 10.41 -15.28 -1.72
N TYR A 128 10.04 -14.06 -2.17
CA TYR A 128 8.77 -13.46 -1.79
C TYR A 128 7.58 -14.30 -2.30
N PHE A 129 7.58 -14.69 -3.56
CA PHE A 129 6.49 -15.48 -4.14
C PHE A 129 6.49 -16.95 -3.67
N GLU A 130 7.65 -17.50 -3.31
CA GLU A 130 7.73 -18.79 -2.60
C GLU A 130 7.08 -18.69 -1.21
N THR A 131 7.32 -17.58 -0.52
CA THR A 131 6.75 -17.30 0.81
C THR A 131 5.24 -17.03 0.75
N TYR A 132 4.79 -16.30 -0.27
CA TYR A 132 3.42 -15.86 -0.45
C TYR A 132 2.84 -16.28 -1.81
N PRO A 133 2.64 -17.57 -2.05
CA PRO A 133 2.15 -18.08 -3.34
C PRO A 133 0.74 -17.57 -3.69
N GLY A 134 -0.10 -17.30 -2.69
CA GLY A 134 -1.42 -16.70 -2.88
C GLY A 134 -1.35 -15.29 -3.47
N VAL A 135 -0.34 -14.51 -3.10
CA VAL A 135 -0.11 -13.18 -3.68
C VAL A 135 0.20 -13.28 -5.17
N LYS A 136 1.07 -14.23 -5.56
CA LYS A 136 1.37 -14.47 -6.99
C LYS A 136 0.12 -14.85 -7.78
N ALA A 137 -0.65 -15.80 -7.24
CA ALA A 137 -1.90 -16.25 -7.86
C ALA A 137 -2.92 -15.11 -8.01
N TYR A 138 -3.05 -14.26 -6.99
CA TYR A 138 -3.90 -13.06 -7.03
C TYR A 138 -3.46 -12.08 -8.13
N MET A 139 -2.16 -11.80 -8.25
CA MET A 139 -1.64 -10.88 -9.26
C MET A 139 -1.93 -11.39 -10.68
N ASP A 140 -1.68 -12.67 -10.95
CA ASP A 140 -1.94 -13.29 -12.24
C ASP A 140 -3.46 -13.33 -12.56
N LYS A 141 -4.29 -13.60 -11.56
CA LYS A 141 -5.75 -13.55 -11.68
C LYS A 141 -6.25 -12.14 -11.99
N SER A 142 -5.70 -11.12 -11.32
CA SER A 142 -6.10 -9.73 -11.52
C SER A 142 -5.85 -9.25 -12.94
N ILE A 143 -4.69 -9.59 -13.52
CA ILE A 143 -4.36 -9.26 -14.91
C ILE A 143 -5.32 -9.96 -15.85
N ARG A 144 -5.56 -11.27 -15.68
CA ARG A 144 -6.46 -12.07 -16.53
C ARG A 144 -7.89 -11.52 -16.49
N VAL A 145 -8.43 -11.24 -15.29
CA VAL A 145 -9.77 -10.67 -15.14
C VAL A 145 -9.86 -9.29 -15.80
N ALA A 146 -8.80 -8.47 -15.68
CA ALA A 146 -8.76 -7.18 -16.36
C ALA A 146 -8.75 -7.33 -17.90
N GLN A 147 -8.01 -8.30 -18.44
CA GLN A 147 -7.96 -8.59 -19.87
C GLN A 147 -9.31 -9.05 -20.42
N GLU A 148 -10.06 -9.84 -19.65
CA GLU A 148 -11.38 -10.34 -20.01
C GLU A 148 -12.48 -9.27 -19.90
N LYS A 149 -12.48 -8.50 -18.81
CA LYS A 149 -13.58 -7.57 -18.47
C LYS A 149 -13.31 -6.12 -18.86
N GLY A 150 -12.06 -5.74 -19.11
CA GLY A 150 -11.65 -4.36 -19.36
C GLY A 150 -11.59 -3.47 -18.10
N TYR A 151 -11.82 -4.03 -16.91
CA TYR A 151 -11.79 -3.31 -15.64
C TYR A 151 -11.41 -4.22 -14.47
N VAL A 152 -11.06 -3.60 -13.36
CA VAL A 152 -10.90 -4.25 -12.04
C VAL A 152 -11.80 -3.55 -11.01
N GLU A 153 -12.02 -4.19 -9.87
CA GLU A 153 -12.93 -3.70 -8.83
C GLU A 153 -12.25 -3.65 -7.46
N THR A 154 -12.67 -2.67 -6.65
CA THR A 154 -12.36 -2.64 -5.22
C THR A 154 -13.23 -3.64 -4.45
N ILE A 155 -12.94 -3.85 -3.15
CA ILE A 155 -13.80 -4.67 -2.25
C ILE A 155 -15.21 -4.11 -2.10
N PHE A 156 -15.43 -2.83 -2.43
CA PHE A 156 -16.76 -2.18 -2.48
C PHE A 156 -17.34 -2.12 -3.90
N HIS A 157 -16.83 -2.94 -4.83
CA HIS A 157 -17.30 -3.05 -6.21
C HIS A 157 -17.19 -1.77 -7.05
N ARG A 158 -16.36 -0.82 -6.63
CA ARG A 158 -16.07 0.35 -7.45
C ARG A 158 -15.12 -0.04 -8.58
N LYS A 159 -15.55 0.19 -9.81
CA LYS A 159 -14.83 -0.20 -11.03
C LYS A 159 -13.76 0.80 -11.40
N ARG A 160 -12.62 0.28 -11.87
CA ARG A 160 -11.60 1.02 -12.60
C ARG A 160 -11.39 0.40 -13.96
N PHE A 161 -11.75 1.13 -15.00
CA PHE A 161 -11.54 0.71 -16.39
C PHE A 161 -10.07 0.82 -16.78
N LEU A 162 -9.62 -0.15 -17.58
CA LEU A 162 -8.25 -0.30 -18.05
C LEU A 162 -8.25 -0.51 -19.58
N PRO A 163 -8.51 0.54 -20.38
CA PRO A 163 -8.66 0.41 -21.82
C PRO A 163 -7.41 -0.13 -22.50
N ASP A 164 -6.24 0.11 -21.92
CA ASP A 164 -4.94 -0.28 -22.48
C ASP A 164 -4.48 -1.68 -22.08
N ILE A 165 -5.31 -2.46 -21.37
CA ILE A 165 -4.89 -3.77 -20.81
C ILE A 165 -4.53 -4.78 -21.91
N ASN A 166 -5.13 -4.67 -23.09
CA ASN A 166 -4.88 -5.50 -24.25
C ASN A 166 -4.05 -4.79 -25.34
N SER A 167 -3.36 -3.70 -25.00
CA SER A 167 -2.53 -2.95 -25.95
C SER A 167 -1.43 -3.83 -26.57
N ARG A 168 -1.20 -3.65 -27.87
CA ARG A 168 -0.08 -4.30 -28.59
C ARG A 168 1.27 -3.73 -28.17
N ASN A 169 1.29 -2.48 -27.71
CA ASN A 169 2.51 -1.87 -27.15
C ASN A 169 2.79 -2.44 -25.76
N ALA A 170 3.92 -3.15 -25.63
CA ALA A 170 4.30 -3.82 -24.38
C ALA A 170 4.49 -2.85 -23.19
N ILE A 171 4.94 -1.62 -23.44
CA ILE A 171 5.14 -0.62 -22.38
C ILE A 171 3.79 -0.16 -21.84
N VAL A 172 2.86 0.17 -22.74
CA VAL A 172 1.51 0.62 -22.41
C VAL A 172 0.75 -0.50 -21.69
N ARG A 173 0.80 -1.72 -22.24
CA ARG A 173 0.19 -2.90 -21.62
C ARG A 173 0.76 -3.18 -20.24
N GLY A 174 2.08 -3.16 -20.06
CA GLY A 174 2.72 -3.38 -18.77
C GLY A 174 2.33 -2.35 -17.73
N TYR A 175 2.07 -1.09 -18.12
CA TYR A 175 1.51 -0.08 -17.23
C TYR A 175 0.07 -0.43 -16.82
N ALA A 176 -0.76 -0.88 -17.75
CA ALA A 176 -2.14 -1.31 -17.49
C ALA A 176 -2.18 -2.56 -16.57
N GLU A 177 -1.28 -3.53 -16.79
CA GLU A 177 -1.15 -4.73 -15.95
C GLU A 177 -0.77 -4.37 -14.50
N ARG A 178 0.18 -3.45 -14.30
CA ARG A 178 0.48 -2.93 -12.95
C ARG A 178 -0.72 -2.25 -12.32
N ASN A 179 -1.50 -1.51 -13.09
CA ASN A 179 -2.73 -0.90 -12.60
C ASN A 179 -3.81 -1.94 -12.28
N ALA A 180 -3.87 -3.07 -12.99
CA ALA A 180 -4.80 -4.16 -12.70
C ALA A 180 -4.54 -4.78 -11.32
N ILE A 181 -3.29 -4.90 -10.93
CA ILE A 181 -2.88 -5.40 -9.60
C ILE A 181 -3.15 -4.35 -8.52
N ASN A 182 -2.74 -3.12 -8.78
CA ASN A 182 -2.68 -2.05 -7.79
C ASN A 182 -4.02 -1.40 -7.48
N ALA A 183 -4.87 -1.22 -8.50
CA ALA A 183 -6.07 -0.43 -8.36
C ALA A 183 -7.10 -1.04 -7.38
N PRO A 184 -7.29 -2.37 -7.32
CA PRO A 184 -8.14 -2.97 -6.29
C PRO A 184 -7.63 -2.69 -4.88
N ILE A 185 -6.33 -2.74 -4.65
CA ILE A 185 -5.71 -2.57 -3.33
C ILE A 185 -5.80 -1.11 -2.88
N GLN A 186 -5.22 -0.20 -3.67
CA GLN A 186 -5.24 1.23 -3.35
C GLN A 186 -6.66 1.80 -3.32
N GLY A 187 -7.50 1.33 -4.24
CA GLY A 187 -8.89 1.74 -4.30
C GLY A 187 -9.67 1.29 -3.08
N SER A 188 -9.49 0.05 -2.64
CA SER A 188 -10.13 -0.47 -1.43
C SER A 188 -9.66 0.28 -0.18
N ALA A 189 -8.37 0.59 -0.07
CA ALA A 189 -7.85 1.42 1.02
C ALA A 189 -8.51 2.81 1.04
N ALA A 190 -8.66 3.44 -0.13
CA ALA A 190 -9.32 4.73 -0.25
C ALA A 190 -10.81 4.66 0.10
N ASP A 191 -11.49 3.59 -0.27
CA ASP A 191 -12.90 3.37 0.04
C ASP A 191 -13.11 3.15 1.55
N ILE A 192 -12.27 2.33 2.20
CA ILE A 192 -12.30 2.10 3.65
C ILE A 192 -12.14 3.42 4.41
N ILE A 193 -11.15 4.23 4.05
CA ILE A 193 -10.91 5.53 4.70
C ILE A 193 -12.10 6.46 4.57
N LYS A 194 -12.71 6.55 3.38
CA LYS A 194 -13.88 7.40 3.16
C LYS A 194 -15.09 6.96 3.97
N VAL A 195 -15.33 5.65 4.05
CA VAL A 195 -16.40 5.10 4.89
C VAL A 195 -16.13 5.38 6.36
N ALA A 196 -14.89 5.20 6.81
CA ALA A 196 -14.51 5.51 8.19
C ALA A 196 -14.72 7.00 8.52
N MET A 197 -14.27 7.90 7.64
CA MET A 197 -14.47 9.35 7.82
C MET A 197 -15.95 9.72 7.90
N ALA A 198 -16.78 9.18 7.01
CA ALA A 198 -18.22 9.44 7.02
C ALA A 198 -18.87 8.96 8.33
N ARG A 199 -18.51 7.78 8.83
CA ARG A 199 -19.00 7.23 10.10
C ARG A 199 -18.54 8.05 11.30
N ILE A 200 -17.28 8.47 11.33
CA ILE A 200 -16.73 9.31 12.41
C ILE A 200 -17.44 10.66 12.42
N TYR A 201 -17.62 11.28 11.25
CA TYR A 201 -18.35 12.54 11.14
C TYR A 201 -19.79 12.41 11.65
N GLN A 202 -20.48 11.35 11.25
CA GLN A 202 -21.85 11.08 11.73
C GLN A 202 -21.90 10.93 13.26
N ARG A 203 -20.92 10.22 13.86
CA ARG A 203 -20.83 10.10 15.33
C ARG A 203 -20.58 11.44 16.00
N PHE A 204 -19.72 12.30 15.43
CA PHE A 204 -19.50 13.64 15.99
C PHE A 204 -20.81 14.44 16.05
N GLN A 205 -21.66 14.33 15.00
CA GLN A 205 -22.94 15.02 14.98
C GLN A 205 -23.94 14.41 15.98
N THR A 206 -24.06 13.09 16.05
CA THR A 206 -25.04 12.42 16.90
C THR A 206 -24.67 12.45 18.38
N GLU A 207 -23.41 12.45 18.73
CA GLU A 207 -22.92 12.46 20.11
C GLU A 207 -22.54 13.87 20.60
N GLY A 208 -22.72 14.90 19.79
CA GLY A 208 -22.39 16.30 20.14
C GLY A 208 -20.90 16.56 20.36
N ILE A 209 -20.03 15.75 19.74
CA ILE A 209 -18.57 15.86 19.89
C ILE A 209 -18.06 17.07 19.13
N GLN A 210 -17.44 18.01 19.86
CA GLN A 210 -16.85 19.23 19.28
C GLN A 210 -15.49 18.92 18.66
N ALA A 211 -15.49 18.29 17.48
CA ALA A 211 -14.30 17.95 16.73
C ALA A 211 -14.49 18.14 15.22
N LYS A 212 -13.39 18.39 14.52
CA LYS A 212 -13.36 18.53 13.06
C LYS A 212 -12.49 17.44 12.48
N ILE A 213 -12.96 16.79 11.40
CA ILE A 213 -12.13 15.87 10.63
C ILE A 213 -11.33 16.70 9.63
N CYS A 214 -10.02 16.58 9.72
CA CYS A 214 -9.09 17.14 8.74
C CYS A 214 -8.25 16.01 8.19
N LEU A 215 -8.20 15.86 6.86
CA LEU A 215 -7.29 14.92 6.21
C LEU A 215 -6.04 15.69 5.80
N LEU A 216 -5.13 15.86 6.75
CA LEU A 216 -3.89 16.57 6.49
C LEU A 216 -2.85 15.69 5.81
N TYR A 217 -3.00 14.31 5.88
CA TYR A 217 -1.81 13.56 5.67
C TYR A 217 -2.00 12.06 5.52
N THR A 218 -1.30 11.47 4.57
CA THR A 218 -0.99 10.04 4.51
C THR A 218 0.52 9.87 4.45
N SER A 219 1.03 9.01 5.29
CA SER A 219 2.45 8.61 5.33
C SER A 219 2.89 7.91 4.05
#